data_616555a780a555e277d61b0d808f5ce6
#
_entry.id   616555a780a555e277d61b0d808f5ce6
#
_cell.length_a   1.000
_cell.length_b   1.000
_cell.length_c   1.000
_cell.angle_alpha   90.00
_cell.angle_beta   90.00
_cell.angle_gamma   90.00
#
_symmetry.space_group_name_H-M   'P 1'
#
loop_
_entity.id
_entity.type
_entity.pdbx_description
1 polymer ?
#
loop_
_entity_poly.entity_id
_entity_poly.type
_entity_poly.pdbx_seq_one_letter_code
_entity_poly.pdbx_strand_id
1 'polypeptide(L)'
;LVRLLVDPRQGVYSLYVDGARRVENFSLSHPVSSISSIGFLADAKCSLLINRIRIYDDIDFSRAVLPPAPIFDVKSYGAIGDGVSLDTLAIQEAVNAAAKVGGTVLLQNGTFLTGEIALQSNITFWIDRTAVLFGSQDHALYPLHTPGISLCACRQLGRGLLYGENIHNVRVTGGGLLDGNGLYRFKQNDPVRDRPALSRPCIIYITYSSDITVENIRMRRSCYWTLVPLSCRNVLLRHLDLDCMYTPNRDGIDPVDVCDTTIYDCAVMAGDDGLCFKSSDLFGCERIDVHDMLIQSLASGIKFGTDTYYSLKDAVFRDCTIKNVNRCGISLESVDGAQISNVLFERINMVDVGAPVYIVTGVRGRRPQGNSAQRISHIDDVVFRKLRFEKAYPFSFSRWIHEIMVIGQSDAQTIDHVSFEHCFFSLPGGCNEKPGYPAVINQHYPEYDQHGMSAGSVLTTRFVRHFKVTDLSVSFDQTDLRDPIVHFDALDTSESDVSINA
;
A
#
# COMPACT_ATOMS: atom_id res chain seq x y z
N LEU A 1 12.59 8.90 -5.45
CA LEU A 1 12.37 8.49 -6.85
C LEU A 1 12.53 9.68 -7.77
N VAL A 2 13.36 9.54 -8.77
CA VAL A 2 13.41 10.52 -9.85
C VAL A 2 12.70 9.93 -11.05
N ARG A 3 11.67 10.60 -11.53
CA ARG A 3 10.93 10.23 -12.73
C ARG A 3 11.09 11.34 -13.77
N LEU A 4 11.65 10.99 -14.90
CA LEU A 4 11.78 11.88 -16.04
C LEU A 4 10.76 11.45 -17.10
N LEU A 5 9.83 12.34 -17.42
CA LEU A 5 8.93 12.17 -18.57
C LEU A 5 9.48 13.02 -19.70
N VAL A 6 9.78 12.40 -20.82
CA VAL A 6 10.23 13.10 -22.02
C VAL A 6 9.18 12.91 -23.11
N ASP A 7 8.69 14.01 -23.66
CA ASP A 7 7.89 14.00 -24.89
C ASP A 7 8.75 14.50 -26.05
N PRO A 8 9.34 13.61 -26.82
CA PRO A 8 10.24 14.00 -27.93
C PRO A 8 9.51 14.72 -29.07
N ARG A 9 8.19 14.57 -29.19
CA ARG A 9 7.40 15.23 -30.24
C ARG A 9 7.10 16.67 -29.93
N GLN A 10 6.77 16.94 -28.68
CA GLN A 10 6.59 18.31 -28.21
C GLN A 10 7.94 18.98 -27.88
N GLY A 11 9.02 18.21 -27.87
CA GLY A 11 10.33 18.72 -27.49
C GLY A 11 10.42 19.18 -26.04
N VAL A 12 9.70 18.53 -25.14
CA VAL A 12 9.64 18.92 -23.73
C VAL A 12 9.91 17.74 -22.80
N TYR A 13 10.33 18.05 -21.56
CA TYR A 13 10.40 17.07 -20.48
C TYR A 13 9.80 17.60 -19.19
N SER A 14 9.37 16.71 -18.34
CA SER A 14 8.94 16.99 -16.96
C SER A 14 9.73 16.12 -15.99
N LEU A 15 10.18 16.73 -14.91
CA LEU A 15 10.97 16.06 -13.87
C LEU A 15 10.15 16.00 -12.58
N TYR A 16 10.08 14.80 -12.03
CA TYR A 16 9.46 14.54 -10.73
C TYR A 16 10.54 14.01 -9.79
N VAL A 17 10.56 14.52 -8.56
CA VAL A 17 11.43 14.02 -7.49
C VAL A 17 10.53 13.66 -6.32
N ASP A 18 10.56 12.38 -5.94
CA ASP A 18 9.73 11.85 -4.86
C ASP A 18 8.23 12.14 -5.03
N GLY A 19 7.75 11.99 -6.26
CA GLY A 19 6.35 12.26 -6.64
C GLY A 19 6.02 13.73 -6.83
N ALA A 20 6.80 14.66 -6.30
CA ALA A 20 6.58 16.08 -6.51
C ALA A 20 7.15 16.52 -7.86
N ARG A 21 6.31 17.13 -8.70
CA ARG A 21 6.77 17.74 -9.94
C ARG A 21 7.70 18.92 -9.65
N ARG A 22 8.94 18.86 -10.15
CA ARG A 22 9.97 19.90 -9.98
C ARG A 22 10.13 20.75 -11.24
N VAL A 23 9.88 20.15 -12.39
CA VAL A 23 9.97 20.82 -13.70
C VAL A 23 8.79 20.34 -14.53
N GLU A 24 8.12 21.25 -15.23
CA GLU A 24 6.98 20.96 -16.10
C GLU A 24 7.22 21.47 -17.50
N ASN A 25 7.08 20.58 -18.48
CA ASN A 25 7.12 20.92 -19.90
C ASN A 25 8.31 21.83 -20.28
N PHE A 26 9.47 21.55 -19.70
CA PHE A 26 10.68 22.29 -20.02
C PHE A 26 11.18 21.89 -21.40
N SER A 27 11.48 22.86 -22.22
CA SER A 27 11.91 22.61 -23.62
C SER A 27 13.22 21.84 -23.67
N LEU A 28 13.29 20.85 -24.54
CA LEU A 28 14.55 20.22 -24.91
C LEU A 28 15.38 21.23 -25.71
N SER A 29 16.67 21.28 -25.43
CA SER A 29 17.60 22.18 -26.13
C SER A 29 17.74 21.87 -27.62
N HIS A 30 17.44 20.63 -28.01
CA HIS A 30 17.47 20.16 -29.40
C HIS A 30 16.33 19.13 -29.63
N PRO A 31 15.75 19.07 -30.82
CA PRO A 31 14.82 18.00 -31.18
C PRO A 31 15.50 16.64 -31.08
N VAL A 32 14.84 15.69 -30.43
CA VAL A 32 15.33 14.31 -30.32
C VAL A 32 14.26 13.34 -30.83
N SER A 33 14.68 12.36 -31.61
CA SER A 33 13.79 11.28 -32.07
C SER A 33 13.81 10.09 -31.13
N SER A 34 14.86 9.97 -30.32
CA SER A 34 15.04 8.89 -29.32
C SER A 34 15.99 9.33 -28.23
N ILE A 35 15.91 8.67 -27.08
CA ILE A 35 16.87 8.83 -25.97
C ILE A 35 17.78 7.61 -26.00
N SER A 36 19.06 7.82 -26.30
CA SER A 36 20.07 6.75 -26.33
C SER A 36 20.83 6.59 -25.01
N SER A 37 20.82 7.62 -24.17
CA SER A 37 21.50 7.57 -22.86
C SER A 37 20.89 8.56 -21.87
N ILE A 38 20.92 8.21 -20.59
CA ILE A 38 20.56 9.08 -19.47
C ILE A 38 21.80 9.19 -18.58
N GLY A 39 22.32 10.42 -18.43
CA GLY A 39 23.43 10.70 -17.52
C GLY A 39 22.96 11.34 -16.23
N PHE A 40 23.53 10.91 -15.10
CA PHE A 40 23.32 11.53 -13.79
C PHE A 40 24.61 12.20 -13.35
N LEU A 41 24.54 13.49 -13.06
CA LEU A 41 25.65 14.26 -12.50
C LEU A 41 25.35 14.54 -11.04
N ALA A 42 26.25 14.10 -10.16
CA ALA A 42 26.20 14.45 -8.75
C ALA A 42 27.31 15.46 -8.45
N ASP A 43 26.99 16.49 -7.67
CA ASP A 43 28.00 17.40 -7.09
C ASP A 43 28.85 16.61 -6.10
N ALA A 44 30.12 17.00 -5.92
CA ALA A 44 31.10 16.34 -5.04
C ALA A 44 30.66 16.24 -3.57
N LYS A 45 29.58 16.92 -3.18
CA LYS A 45 28.96 16.90 -1.84
C LYS A 45 27.70 16.02 -1.76
N CYS A 46 27.28 15.42 -2.87
CA CYS A 46 26.08 14.59 -2.95
C CYS A 46 26.43 13.19 -3.39
N SER A 47 25.96 12.20 -2.66
CA SER A 47 25.96 10.81 -3.15
C SER A 47 24.63 10.52 -3.85
N LEU A 48 24.67 10.03 -5.09
CA LEU A 48 23.49 9.58 -5.82
C LEU A 48 23.52 8.05 -5.82
N LEU A 49 22.63 7.45 -5.06
CA LEU A 49 22.40 6.00 -5.12
C LEU A 49 21.32 5.72 -6.17
N ILE A 50 21.71 5.12 -7.30
CA ILE A 50 20.76 4.68 -8.31
C ILE A 50 20.49 3.20 -8.07
N ASN A 51 19.38 2.89 -7.43
CA ASN A 51 19.01 1.51 -7.13
C ASN A 51 18.48 0.77 -8.37
N ARG A 52 17.71 1.47 -9.21
CA ARG A 52 17.13 0.89 -10.41
C ARG A 52 16.81 1.97 -11.43
N ILE A 53 17.15 1.73 -12.68
CA ILE A 53 16.67 2.52 -13.83
C ILE A 53 15.69 1.64 -14.58
N ARG A 54 14.46 2.11 -14.76
CA ARG A 54 13.49 1.49 -15.65
C ARG A 54 13.24 2.45 -16.80
N ILE A 55 13.43 1.95 -18.01
CA ILE A 55 13.05 2.65 -19.23
C ILE A 55 11.81 1.93 -19.73
N TYR A 56 10.70 2.62 -19.70
CA TYR A 56 9.45 2.11 -20.27
C TYR A 56 9.39 2.53 -21.72
N ASP A 57 9.51 1.56 -22.62
CA ASP A 57 9.34 1.76 -24.05
C ASP A 57 7.85 1.75 -24.45
N ASP A 58 6.99 1.24 -23.56
CA ASP A 58 5.57 1.02 -23.78
C ASP A 58 4.68 2.26 -23.59
N ILE A 59 5.22 3.38 -23.13
CA ILE A 59 4.49 4.64 -23.27
C ILE A 59 4.79 5.15 -24.67
N ASP A 60 4.27 4.46 -25.68
CA ASP A 60 4.15 5.01 -27.00
C ASP A 60 3.16 6.19 -26.92
N PHE A 61 3.66 7.34 -26.51
CA PHE A 61 2.92 8.61 -26.59
C PHE A 61 2.51 8.93 -28.03
N SER A 62 3.00 8.14 -28.99
CA SER A 62 2.73 8.30 -30.42
C SER A 62 1.42 7.65 -30.86
N ARG A 63 1.07 6.60 -30.22
CA ARG A 63 -0.28 6.06 -30.31
C ARG A 63 -1.04 6.60 -29.11
N ALA A 64 -1.88 7.58 -29.33
CA ALA A 64 -3.01 7.78 -28.44
C ALA A 64 -3.65 6.41 -28.32
N VAL A 65 -3.47 5.73 -27.20
CA VAL A 65 -4.21 4.49 -26.93
C VAL A 65 -5.66 4.96 -26.92
N LEU A 66 -6.35 4.68 -28.01
CA LEU A 66 -7.75 5.07 -28.10
C LEU A 66 -8.55 4.14 -27.19
N PRO A 67 -9.53 4.69 -26.49
CA PRO A 67 -10.42 3.86 -25.70
C PRO A 67 -11.12 2.84 -26.61
N PRO A 68 -11.29 1.59 -26.17
CA PRO A 68 -11.96 0.57 -26.98
C PRO A 68 -13.42 0.95 -27.27
N ALA A 69 -13.86 0.70 -28.50
CA ALA A 69 -15.25 0.93 -28.93
C ALA A 69 -16.18 -0.18 -28.39
N PRO A 70 -17.48 0.11 -28.20
CA PRO A 70 -18.16 1.39 -28.40
C PRO A 70 -17.86 2.40 -27.30
N ILE A 71 -17.78 3.69 -27.65
CA ILE A 71 -17.41 4.78 -26.75
C ILE A 71 -18.65 5.60 -26.35
N PHE A 72 -18.75 5.88 -25.06
CA PHE A 72 -19.78 6.71 -24.44
C PHE A 72 -19.11 7.92 -23.79
N ASP A 73 -18.94 8.99 -24.56
CA ASP A 73 -18.36 10.25 -24.08
C ASP A 73 -19.35 10.92 -23.12
N VAL A 74 -18.96 11.15 -21.87
CA VAL A 74 -19.82 11.74 -20.84
C VAL A 74 -20.38 13.11 -21.23
N LYS A 75 -19.68 13.86 -22.09
CA LYS A 75 -20.16 15.15 -22.61
C LYS A 75 -21.39 15.00 -23.53
N SER A 76 -21.51 13.87 -24.20
CA SER A 76 -22.71 13.55 -24.98
C SER A 76 -23.96 13.28 -24.13
N TYR A 77 -23.74 13.06 -22.80
CA TYR A 77 -24.78 12.88 -21.80
C TYR A 77 -25.02 14.14 -20.95
N GLY A 78 -24.37 15.24 -21.31
CA GLY A 78 -24.58 16.55 -20.67
C GLY A 78 -23.53 16.90 -19.60
N ALA A 79 -22.45 16.13 -19.45
CA ALA A 79 -21.34 16.52 -18.56
C ALA A 79 -20.64 17.77 -19.10
N ILE A 80 -20.36 18.72 -18.23
CA ILE A 80 -19.75 20.02 -18.61
C ILE A 80 -18.23 19.93 -18.48
N GLY A 81 -17.73 19.37 -17.36
CA GLY A 81 -16.30 19.21 -17.11
C GLY A 81 -15.58 20.52 -16.82
N ASP A 82 -16.25 21.49 -16.19
CA ASP A 82 -15.72 22.82 -15.84
C ASP A 82 -15.11 22.86 -14.41
N GLY A 83 -15.22 21.78 -13.64
CA GLY A 83 -14.77 21.68 -12.25
C GLY A 83 -15.69 22.33 -11.22
N VAL A 84 -16.84 22.87 -11.64
CA VAL A 84 -17.80 23.58 -10.79
C VAL A 84 -19.20 22.98 -10.87
N SER A 85 -19.65 22.69 -12.08
CA SER A 85 -20.94 22.05 -12.34
C SER A 85 -20.89 20.58 -11.93
N LEU A 86 -21.99 20.10 -11.32
CA LEU A 86 -22.06 18.71 -10.89
C LEU A 86 -22.39 17.79 -12.07
N ASP A 87 -21.46 16.95 -12.46
CA ASP A 87 -21.55 16.07 -13.63
C ASP A 87 -22.01 14.63 -13.29
N THR A 88 -22.35 14.35 -12.01
CA THR A 88 -22.64 12.98 -11.52
C THR A 88 -23.69 12.27 -12.36
N LEU A 89 -24.82 12.92 -12.66
CA LEU A 89 -25.91 12.29 -13.40
C LEU A 89 -25.50 11.95 -14.84
N ALA A 90 -24.84 12.89 -15.51
CA ALA A 90 -24.39 12.70 -16.89
C ALA A 90 -23.36 11.56 -17.00
N ILE A 91 -22.41 11.48 -16.05
CA ILE A 91 -21.44 10.39 -15.98
C ILE A 91 -22.16 9.07 -15.71
N GLN A 92 -23.11 9.04 -14.78
CA GLN A 92 -23.85 7.81 -14.46
C GLN A 92 -24.70 7.32 -15.63
N GLU A 93 -25.32 8.22 -16.40
CA GLU A 93 -26.06 7.85 -17.59
C GLU A 93 -25.16 7.23 -18.67
N ALA A 94 -23.95 7.77 -18.86
CA ALA A 94 -22.95 7.16 -19.73
C ALA A 94 -22.53 5.76 -19.27
N VAL A 95 -22.32 5.56 -17.94
CA VAL A 95 -22.04 4.25 -17.35
C VAL A 95 -23.19 3.27 -17.62
N ASN A 96 -24.44 3.69 -17.38
CA ASN A 96 -25.62 2.88 -17.59
C ASN A 96 -25.81 2.50 -19.08
N ALA A 97 -25.45 3.38 -19.99
CA ALA A 97 -25.51 3.10 -21.42
C ALA A 97 -24.39 2.14 -21.86
N ALA A 98 -23.16 2.36 -21.41
CA ALA A 98 -22.02 1.53 -21.74
C ALA A 98 -22.19 0.09 -21.25
N ALA A 99 -22.73 -0.11 -20.04
CA ALA A 99 -22.92 -1.42 -19.45
C ALA A 99 -23.86 -2.34 -20.24
N LYS A 100 -24.79 -1.78 -20.99
CA LYS A 100 -25.74 -2.55 -21.83
C LYS A 100 -25.07 -3.31 -22.97
N VAL A 101 -23.92 -2.85 -23.43
CA VAL A 101 -23.25 -3.39 -24.61
C VAL A 101 -21.78 -3.74 -24.39
N GLY A 102 -21.25 -3.49 -23.19
CA GLY A 102 -19.84 -3.74 -22.91
C GLY A 102 -18.93 -2.65 -23.47
N GLY A 103 -19.24 -1.35 -23.21
CA GLY A 103 -18.55 -0.22 -23.79
C GLY A 103 -17.59 0.53 -22.87
N THR A 104 -17.01 1.58 -23.43
CA THR A 104 -16.10 2.48 -22.73
C THR A 104 -16.80 3.79 -22.38
N VAL A 105 -16.82 4.13 -21.09
CA VAL A 105 -17.19 5.46 -20.58
C VAL A 105 -15.98 6.37 -20.69
N LEU A 106 -16.05 7.41 -21.49
CA LEU A 106 -14.93 8.31 -21.78
C LEU A 106 -15.08 9.65 -21.08
N LEU A 107 -14.12 10.00 -20.23
CA LEU A 107 -13.93 11.34 -19.68
C LEU A 107 -12.69 11.95 -20.34
N GLN A 108 -12.84 13.08 -21.02
CA GLN A 108 -11.73 13.78 -21.67
C GLN A 108 -11.90 15.30 -21.66
N ASN A 109 -10.76 16.02 -21.68
CA ASN A 109 -10.70 17.47 -21.81
C ASN A 109 -11.60 18.20 -20.80
N GLY A 110 -11.42 17.91 -19.49
CA GLY A 110 -12.18 18.61 -18.46
C GLY A 110 -11.90 18.13 -17.04
N THR A 111 -12.42 18.91 -16.10
CA THR A 111 -12.47 18.57 -14.68
C THR A 111 -13.93 18.30 -14.31
N PHE A 112 -14.26 17.05 -14.06
CA PHE A 112 -15.63 16.59 -13.83
C PHE A 112 -15.91 16.52 -12.34
N LEU A 113 -16.61 17.53 -11.78
CA LEU A 113 -17.02 17.51 -10.38
C LEU A 113 -18.14 16.50 -10.19
N THR A 114 -17.96 15.57 -9.26
CA THR A 114 -18.94 14.50 -9.06
C THR A 114 -19.05 14.05 -7.60
N GLY A 115 -20.20 13.51 -7.25
CA GLY A 115 -20.38 12.61 -6.12
C GLY A 115 -19.97 11.18 -6.49
N GLU A 116 -20.61 10.21 -5.88
CA GLU A 116 -20.37 8.80 -6.21
C GLU A 116 -20.80 8.46 -7.63
N ILE A 117 -19.97 7.69 -8.32
CA ILE A 117 -20.30 7.01 -9.57
C ILE A 117 -20.36 5.51 -9.32
N ALA A 118 -21.53 4.91 -9.53
CA ALA A 118 -21.73 3.47 -9.40
C ALA A 118 -21.29 2.77 -10.70
N LEU A 119 -20.19 2.03 -10.61
CA LEU A 119 -19.66 1.22 -11.70
C LEU A 119 -20.60 0.03 -11.98
N GLN A 120 -20.59 -0.45 -13.19
CA GLN A 120 -21.35 -1.64 -13.62
C GLN A 120 -20.44 -2.64 -14.33
N SER A 121 -20.90 -3.89 -14.43
CA SER A 121 -20.15 -4.96 -15.10
C SER A 121 -19.90 -4.67 -16.58
N ASN A 122 -18.84 -5.24 -17.12
CA ASN A 122 -18.47 -5.22 -18.54
C ASN A 122 -18.21 -3.82 -19.11
N ILE A 123 -17.61 -2.93 -18.32
CA ILE A 123 -17.25 -1.60 -18.80
C ILE A 123 -15.77 -1.31 -18.67
N THR A 124 -15.27 -0.46 -19.55
CA THR A 124 -14.03 0.29 -19.35
C THR A 124 -14.37 1.72 -18.94
N PHE A 125 -13.96 2.13 -17.74
CA PHE A 125 -14.07 3.51 -17.28
C PHE A 125 -12.76 4.23 -17.59
N TRP A 126 -12.78 5.02 -18.67
CA TRP A 126 -11.60 5.66 -19.23
C TRP A 126 -11.53 7.13 -18.84
N ILE A 127 -10.56 7.46 -17.99
CA ILE A 127 -10.25 8.85 -17.65
C ILE A 127 -9.01 9.24 -18.44
N ASP A 128 -9.20 9.99 -19.50
CA ASP A 128 -8.08 10.43 -20.34
C ASP A 128 -7.09 11.29 -19.55
N ARG A 129 -5.84 11.32 -19.99
CA ARG A 129 -4.78 12.14 -19.35
C ARG A 129 -5.12 13.63 -19.27
N THR A 130 -6.02 14.10 -20.10
CA THR A 130 -6.54 15.48 -20.13
C THR A 130 -7.74 15.68 -19.20
N ALA A 131 -8.14 14.66 -18.46
CA ALA A 131 -9.31 14.68 -17.61
C ALA A 131 -8.98 14.47 -16.13
N VAL A 132 -9.79 15.10 -15.30
CA VAL A 132 -9.81 14.89 -13.83
C VAL A 132 -11.23 14.51 -13.43
N LEU A 133 -11.38 13.36 -12.77
CA LEU A 133 -12.60 13.07 -12.01
C LEU A 133 -12.42 13.64 -10.60
N PHE A 134 -13.23 14.63 -10.26
CA PHE A 134 -13.02 15.48 -9.08
C PHE A 134 -14.14 15.29 -8.07
N GLY A 135 -13.80 14.78 -6.88
CA GLY A 135 -14.77 14.49 -5.83
C GLY A 135 -15.42 15.74 -5.24
N SER A 136 -16.72 15.71 -5.07
CA SER A 136 -17.47 16.75 -4.35
C SER A 136 -17.15 16.70 -2.85
N GLN A 137 -17.16 17.85 -2.20
CA GLN A 137 -17.08 17.96 -0.75
C GLN A 137 -18.43 17.81 -0.05
N ASP A 138 -19.50 17.70 -0.81
CA ASP A 138 -20.84 17.42 -0.27
C ASP A 138 -20.99 15.93 0.00
N HIS A 139 -20.98 15.56 1.27
CA HIS A 139 -21.10 14.17 1.72
C HIS A 139 -22.45 13.52 1.39
N ALA A 140 -23.49 14.31 1.14
CA ALA A 140 -24.80 13.80 0.75
C ALA A 140 -24.77 13.12 -0.64
N LEU A 141 -23.78 13.45 -1.44
CA LEU A 141 -23.59 12.87 -2.78
C LEU A 141 -22.88 11.50 -2.76
N TYR A 142 -22.55 10.98 -1.59
CA TYR A 142 -21.92 9.65 -1.41
C TYR A 142 -22.85 8.78 -0.58
N PRO A 143 -23.68 7.94 -1.18
CA PRO A 143 -24.54 7.00 -0.47
C PRO A 143 -23.73 6.10 0.46
N LEU A 144 -24.28 5.77 1.61
CA LEU A 144 -23.69 4.75 2.48
C LEU A 144 -24.12 3.36 2.02
N HIS A 145 -23.17 2.59 1.53
CA HIS A 145 -23.38 1.17 1.23
C HIS A 145 -23.02 0.34 2.46
N THR A 146 -23.87 -0.60 2.78
CA THR A 146 -23.58 -1.55 3.86
C THR A 146 -23.21 -2.86 3.19
N PRO A 147 -21.93 -3.21 3.10
CA PRO A 147 -21.53 -4.49 2.52
C PRO A 147 -22.13 -5.62 3.38
N GLY A 148 -22.54 -6.71 2.75
CA GLY A 148 -23.09 -7.89 3.42
C GLY A 148 -22.09 -8.54 4.39
N ILE A 149 -20.81 -8.17 4.34
CA ILE A 149 -19.77 -8.56 5.29
C ILE A 149 -19.68 -7.54 6.40
N SER A 150 -19.73 -8.02 7.60
CA SER A 150 -19.44 -7.25 8.77
C SER A 150 -17.94 -7.27 9.06
N LEU A 151 -17.26 -6.24 8.65
CA LEU A 151 -15.83 -6.07 8.86
C LEU A 151 -15.49 -5.90 10.35
N CYS A 152 -14.40 -6.50 10.79
CA CYS A 152 -13.97 -6.46 12.19
C CYS A 152 -13.74 -5.03 12.71
N ALA A 153 -12.99 -4.23 11.98
CA ALA A 153 -12.68 -2.84 12.31
C ALA A 153 -13.16 -1.85 11.26
N CYS A 154 -13.39 -2.31 10.03
CA CYS A 154 -13.80 -1.46 8.93
C CYS A 154 -15.29 -1.14 8.89
N ARG A 155 -15.95 -1.08 10.05
CA ARG A 155 -17.35 -0.62 10.18
C ARG A 155 -17.60 0.77 9.56
N GLN A 156 -16.57 1.38 9.06
CA GLN A 156 -16.50 2.74 8.54
C GLN A 156 -16.37 2.79 7.03
N LEU A 157 -16.17 1.67 6.36
CA LEU A 157 -16.21 1.58 4.90
C LEU A 157 -17.67 1.57 4.43
N GLY A 158 -17.92 2.15 3.27
CA GLY A 158 -19.23 2.12 2.66
C GLY A 158 -19.50 3.29 1.74
N ARG A 159 -18.51 4.11 1.42
CA ARG A 159 -18.61 5.22 0.47
C ARG A 159 -17.43 5.23 -0.48
N GLY A 160 -17.66 5.50 -1.75
CA GLY A 160 -16.63 5.60 -2.77
C GLY A 160 -16.88 6.76 -3.73
N LEU A 161 -15.83 7.34 -4.31
CA LEU A 161 -15.98 8.19 -5.47
C LEU A 161 -16.32 7.34 -6.70
N LEU A 162 -15.60 6.22 -6.88
CA LEU A 162 -16.02 5.12 -7.73
C LEU A 162 -16.44 3.96 -6.82
N TYR A 163 -17.66 3.52 -6.95
CA TYR A 163 -18.22 2.39 -6.19
C TYR A 163 -18.63 1.26 -7.11
N GLY A 164 -18.39 0.01 -6.70
CA GLY A 164 -18.86 -1.17 -7.39
C GLY A 164 -19.21 -2.29 -6.42
N GLU A 165 -20.35 -2.94 -6.62
CA GLU A 165 -20.76 -4.10 -5.83
C GLU A 165 -21.34 -5.18 -6.74
N ASN A 166 -20.88 -6.43 -6.54
CA ASN A 166 -21.31 -7.58 -7.35
C ASN A 166 -21.09 -7.36 -8.86
N ILE A 167 -20.01 -6.69 -9.23
CA ILE A 167 -19.66 -6.40 -10.62
C ILE A 167 -18.52 -7.32 -11.10
N HIS A 168 -18.41 -7.47 -12.41
CA HIS A 168 -17.35 -8.25 -13.02
C HIS A 168 -16.89 -7.66 -14.35
N ASN A 169 -15.66 -7.98 -14.75
CA ASN A 169 -15.06 -7.50 -15.98
C ASN A 169 -15.10 -5.97 -16.09
N VAL A 170 -14.47 -5.31 -15.11
CA VAL A 170 -14.40 -3.84 -15.03
C VAL A 170 -12.97 -3.38 -15.10
N ARG A 171 -12.71 -2.40 -15.96
CA ARG A 171 -11.40 -1.78 -16.11
C ARG A 171 -11.49 -0.27 -15.87
N VAL A 172 -10.67 0.26 -14.97
CA VAL A 172 -10.48 1.70 -14.73
C VAL A 172 -9.09 2.07 -15.23
N THR A 173 -9.01 2.98 -16.23
CA THR A 173 -7.75 3.29 -16.91
C THR A 173 -7.77 4.66 -17.60
N GLY A 174 -6.73 5.01 -18.38
CA GLY A 174 -6.73 6.15 -19.30
C GLY A 174 -5.65 7.21 -19.06
N GLY A 175 -4.89 7.13 -17.97
CA GLY A 175 -3.79 8.05 -17.65
C GLY A 175 -4.21 9.34 -16.96
N GLY A 176 -5.51 9.52 -16.69
CA GLY A 176 -6.07 10.69 -16.03
C GLY A 176 -5.89 10.71 -14.52
N LEU A 177 -6.62 11.58 -13.88
CA LEU A 177 -6.55 11.79 -12.43
C LEU A 177 -7.91 11.52 -11.76
N LEU A 178 -7.88 10.67 -10.74
CA LEU A 178 -8.92 10.56 -9.73
C LEU A 178 -8.51 11.40 -8.52
N ASP A 179 -9.22 12.47 -8.26
CA ASP A 179 -8.94 13.38 -7.16
C ASP A 179 -10.10 13.35 -6.16
N GLY A 180 -9.85 12.77 -5.00
CA GLY A 180 -10.87 12.67 -3.95
C GLY A 180 -11.24 14.01 -3.31
N ASN A 181 -10.48 15.09 -3.61
CA ASN A 181 -10.70 16.44 -3.06
C ASN A 181 -10.73 16.47 -1.52
N GLY A 182 -10.09 15.48 -0.91
CA GLY A 182 -9.99 15.36 0.53
C GLY A 182 -9.11 16.47 1.10
N LEU A 183 -9.71 17.38 1.84
CA LEU A 183 -9.01 18.45 2.53
C LEU A 183 -8.69 18.07 3.97
N TYR A 184 -7.60 18.61 4.49
CA TYR A 184 -7.22 18.53 5.89
C TYR A 184 -8.32 19.02 6.85
N ARG A 185 -9.29 19.79 6.35
CA ARG A 185 -10.44 20.37 7.10
C ARG A 185 -11.40 19.32 7.69
N PHE A 186 -11.49 18.14 7.12
CA PHE A 186 -12.33 17.07 7.70
C PHE A 186 -11.88 16.66 9.10
N LYS A 187 -10.68 17.05 9.51
CA LYS A 187 -10.14 16.78 10.85
C LYS A 187 -10.27 17.93 11.84
N GLN A 188 -10.25 19.17 11.37
CA GLN A 188 -10.26 20.35 12.24
C GLN A 188 -11.64 20.74 12.78
N ASN A 189 -12.71 20.45 12.04
CA ASN A 189 -14.08 20.83 12.35
C ASN A 189 -14.99 19.63 12.65
N ASP A 190 -14.43 18.43 12.62
CA ASP A 190 -15.14 17.26 13.07
C ASP A 190 -14.82 17.09 14.56
N PRO A 191 -15.74 17.42 15.50
CA PRO A 191 -15.55 17.13 16.93
C PRO A 191 -15.46 15.63 17.18
N VAL A 192 -15.17 14.88 16.15
CA VAL A 192 -15.52 13.51 15.97
C VAL A 192 -14.30 12.68 15.61
N ARG A 193 -13.33 12.68 16.49
CA ARG A 193 -12.62 11.41 16.74
C ARG A 193 -13.65 10.27 17.07
N ASP A 194 -14.87 10.62 17.37
CA ASP A 194 -15.96 9.72 17.79
C ASP A 194 -17.10 9.60 16.78
N ARG A 195 -17.14 10.39 15.70
CA ARG A 195 -18.04 10.05 14.61
C ARG A 195 -17.40 9.04 13.68
N PRO A 196 -18.13 8.03 13.31
CA PRO A 196 -17.58 7.01 12.43
C PRO A 196 -17.04 7.66 11.17
N ALA A 197 -15.89 7.21 10.69
CA ALA A 197 -15.34 7.55 9.39
C ALA A 197 -16.28 7.20 8.21
N LEU A 198 -17.48 6.75 8.50
CA LEU A 198 -18.62 6.49 7.61
C LEU A 198 -18.99 7.66 6.68
N SER A 199 -18.53 8.87 6.97
CA SER A 199 -18.77 10.02 6.12
C SER A 199 -17.67 10.27 5.08
N ARG A 200 -16.55 9.56 5.14
CA ARG A 200 -15.39 9.81 4.27
C ARG A 200 -15.33 8.78 3.15
N PRO A 201 -15.47 9.19 1.86
CA PRO A 201 -15.37 8.26 0.74
C PRO A 201 -13.92 7.83 0.48
N CYS A 202 -13.75 6.57 0.10
CA CYS A 202 -12.57 6.09 -0.62
C CYS A 202 -12.54 6.68 -2.04
N ILE A 203 -11.40 6.63 -2.73
CA ILE A 203 -11.40 6.98 -4.16
C ILE A 203 -12.02 5.85 -4.96
N ILE A 204 -11.58 4.61 -4.76
CA ILE A 204 -12.18 3.43 -5.40
C ILE A 204 -12.56 2.44 -4.29
N TYR A 205 -13.83 2.05 -4.26
CA TYR A 205 -14.35 1.05 -3.35
C TYR A 205 -15.17 0.02 -4.13
N ILE A 206 -14.61 -1.19 -4.29
CA ILE A 206 -15.23 -2.28 -5.06
C ILE A 206 -15.38 -3.49 -4.15
N THR A 207 -16.58 -4.09 -4.12
CA THR A 207 -16.89 -5.18 -3.19
C THR A 207 -17.60 -6.33 -3.89
N TYR A 208 -17.35 -7.57 -3.43
CA TYR A 208 -17.94 -8.82 -3.93
C TYR A 208 -17.83 -9.01 -5.45
N SER A 209 -16.71 -8.63 -6.02
CA SER A 209 -16.55 -8.47 -7.46
C SER A 209 -15.42 -9.35 -8.00
N SER A 210 -15.40 -9.55 -9.32
CA SER A 210 -14.35 -10.32 -9.97
C SER A 210 -13.85 -9.64 -11.26
N ASP A 211 -12.67 -10.04 -11.71
CA ASP A 211 -12.08 -9.56 -12.96
C ASP A 211 -11.97 -8.03 -12.99
N ILE A 212 -11.35 -7.49 -11.94
CA ILE A 212 -11.19 -6.05 -11.75
C ILE A 212 -9.78 -5.63 -12.13
N THR A 213 -9.68 -4.69 -13.05
CA THR A 213 -8.40 -4.08 -13.44
C THR A 213 -8.42 -2.58 -13.15
N VAL A 214 -7.44 -2.11 -12.38
CA VAL A 214 -7.18 -0.67 -12.20
C VAL A 214 -5.75 -0.41 -12.64
N GLU A 215 -5.57 0.38 -13.67
CA GLU A 215 -4.26 0.59 -14.27
C GLU A 215 -4.08 1.96 -14.91
N ASN A 216 -2.82 2.42 -15.03
CA ASN A 216 -2.49 3.68 -15.69
C ASN A 216 -3.35 4.85 -15.16
N ILE A 217 -3.48 4.99 -13.86
CA ILE A 217 -4.29 6.03 -13.19
C ILE A 217 -3.49 6.69 -12.09
N ARG A 218 -3.70 7.98 -11.95
CA ARG A 218 -3.20 8.76 -10.80
C ARG A 218 -4.33 8.98 -9.80
N MET A 219 -4.03 8.82 -8.52
CA MET A 219 -4.99 9.06 -7.42
C MET A 219 -4.41 10.07 -6.45
N ARG A 220 -5.19 11.05 -6.07
CA ARG A 220 -4.77 12.14 -5.19
C ARG A 220 -5.83 12.46 -4.17
N ARG A 221 -5.40 12.95 -3.02
CA ARG A 221 -6.24 13.57 -2.00
C ARG A 221 -7.45 12.72 -1.60
N SER A 222 -7.26 11.43 -1.35
CA SER A 222 -8.32 10.58 -0.80
C SER A 222 -8.86 11.15 0.52
N CYS A 223 -10.12 10.96 0.81
CA CYS A 223 -10.73 11.35 2.08
C CYS A 223 -10.55 10.28 3.16
N TYR A 224 -10.39 9.03 2.75
CA TYR A 224 -10.20 7.86 3.59
C TYR A 224 -9.21 6.92 2.91
N TRP A 225 -9.28 5.60 3.08
CA TRP A 225 -8.52 4.63 2.29
C TRP A 225 -8.66 4.91 0.81
N THR A 226 -7.61 4.69 0.04
CA THR A 226 -7.62 5.20 -1.35
C THR A 226 -8.22 4.20 -2.32
N LEU A 227 -7.68 2.99 -2.38
CA LEU A 227 -8.11 1.93 -3.30
C LEU A 227 -8.40 0.66 -2.52
N VAL A 228 -9.65 0.25 -2.51
CA VAL A 228 -10.16 -0.83 -1.66
C VAL A 228 -10.92 -1.87 -2.48
N PRO A 229 -10.26 -2.93 -2.97
CA PRO A 229 -10.95 -4.15 -3.36
C PRO A 229 -11.27 -4.97 -2.11
N LEU A 230 -12.56 -5.26 -1.88
CA LEU A 230 -13.05 -6.01 -0.73
C LEU A 230 -13.83 -7.23 -1.19
N SER A 231 -13.45 -8.42 -0.73
CA SER A 231 -14.04 -9.70 -1.15
C SER A 231 -14.06 -9.86 -2.68
N CYS A 232 -12.95 -9.51 -3.30
CA CYS A 232 -12.78 -9.54 -4.75
C CYS A 232 -11.87 -10.70 -5.19
N ARG A 233 -12.08 -11.17 -6.42
CA ARG A 233 -11.26 -12.20 -7.06
C ARG A 233 -10.75 -11.74 -8.42
N ASN A 234 -9.59 -12.24 -8.82
CA ASN A 234 -8.93 -11.88 -10.07
C ASN A 234 -8.78 -10.36 -10.19
N VAL A 235 -7.97 -9.79 -9.31
CA VAL A 235 -7.74 -8.33 -9.21
C VAL A 235 -6.37 -8.00 -9.78
N LEU A 236 -6.31 -7.09 -10.73
CA LEU A 236 -5.08 -6.58 -11.32
C LEU A 236 -4.94 -5.08 -11.06
N LEU A 237 -3.91 -4.71 -10.27
CA LEU A 237 -3.58 -3.32 -9.97
C LEU A 237 -2.17 -3.04 -10.49
N ARG A 238 -2.02 -2.12 -11.45
CA ARG A 238 -0.70 -1.84 -12.02
C ARG A 238 -0.54 -0.43 -12.56
N HIS A 239 0.72 0.03 -12.62
CA HIS A 239 1.06 1.35 -13.15
C HIS A 239 0.25 2.47 -12.50
N LEU A 240 0.08 2.38 -11.17
CA LEU A 240 -0.66 3.35 -10.39
C LEU A 240 0.29 4.34 -9.72
N ASP A 241 -0.16 5.59 -9.61
CA ASP A 241 0.55 6.64 -8.91
C ASP A 241 -0.40 7.28 -7.88
N LEU A 242 -0.23 6.91 -6.61
CA LEU A 242 -1.04 7.36 -5.48
C LEU A 242 -0.25 8.36 -4.63
N ASP A 243 -0.85 9.52 -4.35
CA ASP A 243 -0.33 10.49 -3.38
C ASP A 243 -1.44 10.97 -2.46
N CYS A 244 -1.46 10.41 -1.27
CA CYS A 244 -2.48 10.62 -0.25
C CYS A 244 -1.87 10.93 1.12
N MET A 245 -0.75 11.66 1.19
CA MET A 245 0.06 11.90 2.39
C MET A 245 -0.60 12.75 3.50
N TYR A 246 -1.65 13.49 3.25
CA TYR A 246 -1.98 14.68 4.06
C TYR A 246 -3.09 14.53 5.10
N THR A 247 -3.69 13.35 5.31
CA THR A 247 -4.65 13.12 6.41
C THR A 247 -4.51 11.70 6.98
N PRO A 248 -4.92 11.48 8.24
CA PRO A 248 -4.95 10.14 8.84
C PRO A 248 -5.95 9.21 8.16
N ASN A 249 -5.67 7.91 8.24
CA ASN A 249 -6.41 6.83 7.61
C ASN A 249 -6.50 7.02 6.08
N ARG A 250 -5.45 7.54 5.49
CA ARG A 250 -5.26 7.55 4.05
C ARG A 250 -4.25 6.49 3.68
N ASP A 251 -4.70 5.27 3.88
CA ASP A 251 -3.99 4.11 3.40
C ASP A 251 -3.95 4.15 1.85
N GLY A 252 -2.91 3.61 1.26
CA GLY A 252 -2.73 3.63 -0.18
C GLY A 252 -3.61 2.59 -0.87
N ILE A 253 -3.29 1.33 -0.71
CA ILE A 253 -4.03 0.20 -1.28
C ILE A 253 -4.38 -0.75 -0.15
N ASP A 254 -5.67 -1.02 0.04
CA ASP A 254 -6.21 -1.92 1.06
C ASP A 254 -6.95 -3.09 0.44
N PRO A 255 -6.27 -4.16 0.03
CA PRO A 255 -6.93 -5.39 -0.37
C PRO A 255 -7.48 -6.11 0.86
N VAL A 256 -8.80 -6.28 0.92
CA VAL A 256 -9.48 -6.94 2.04
C VAL A 256 -10.16 -8.20 1.53
N ASP A 257 -9.79 -9.38 2.07
CA ASP A 257 -10.34 -10.66 1.66
C ASP A 257 -10.31 -10.85 0.13
N VAL A 258 -9.12 -10.78 -0.46
CA VAL A 258 -8.93 -10.88 -1.91
C VAL A 258 -8.20 -12.16 -2.30
N CYS A 259 -8.57 -12.72 -3.45
CA CYS A 259 -7.90 -13.90 -4.00
C CYS A 259 -7.46 -13.66 -5.45
N ASP A 260 -6.40 -14.34 -5.87
CA ASP A 260 -5.88 -14.25 -7.24
C ASP A 260 -5.58 -12.78 -7.61
N THR A 261 -4.75 -12.15 -6.79
CA THR A 261 -4.49 -10.70 -6.90
C THR A 261 -3.05 -10.42 -7.27
N THR A 262 -2.87 -9.64 -8.33
CA THR A 262 -1.54 -9.17 -8.76
C THR A 262 -1.47 -7.64 -8.66
N ILE A 263 -0.42 -7.14 -7.98
CA ILE A 263 -0.18 -5.70 -7.80
C ILE A 263 1.26 -5.40 -8.20
N TYR A 264 1.47 -4.58 -9.23
CA TYR A 264 2.83 -4.26 -9.64
C TYR A 264 3.02 -2.90 -10.29
N ASP A 265 4.27 -2.45 -10.25
CA ASP A 265 4.71 -1.19 -10.86
C ASP A 265 3.86 0.01 -10.40
N CYS A 266 3.62 0.08 -9.10
CA CYS A 266 2.88 1.16 -8.48
C CYS A 266 3.77 2.00 -7.58
N ALA A 267 3.55 3.31 -7.61
CA ALA A 267 4.12 4.27 -6.67
C ALA A 267 3.03 4.68 -5.67
N VAL A 268 3.27 4.44 -4.38
CA VAL A 268 2.31 4.71 -3.32
C VAL A 268 2.94 5.64 -2.29
N MET A 269 2.33 6.80 -2.07
CA MET A 269 2.63 7.70 -0.97
C MET A 269 1.38 7.85 -0.10
N ALA A 270 1.40 7.26 1.08
CA ALA A 270 0.24 7.15 1.95
C ALA A 270 0.40 7.94 3.25
N GLY A 271 -0.69 8.52 3.71
CA GLY A 271 -0.76 9.21 5.01
C GLY A 271 -1.04 8.26 6.18
N ASP A 272 -1.24 6.98 5.91
CA ASP A 272 -1.32 5.86 6.83
C ASP A 272 -0.59 4.67 6.17
N ASP A 273 -1.03 3.42 6.28
CA ASP A 273 -0.34 2.26 5.71
C ASP A 273 -0.25 2.33 4.16
N GLY A 274 0.87 1.90 3.58
CA GLY A 274 1.11 2.00 2.13
C GLY A 274 0.34 0.96 1.33
N LEU A 275 0.67 -0.31 1.51
CA LEU A 275 -0.04 -1.47 1.00
C LEU A 275 -0.45 -2.33 2.19
N CYS A 276 -1.74 -2.42 2.45
CA CYS A 276 -2.26 -3.01 3.68
C CYS A 276 -3.31 -4.09 3.41
N PHE A 277 -2.89 -5.34 3.46
CA PHE A 277 -3.82 -6.48 3.39
C PHE A 277 -4.58 -6.63 4.70
N LYS A 278 -5.87 -6.93 4.60
CA LYS A 278 -6.74 -7.20 5.76
C LYS A 278 -7.60 -8.43 5.51
N SER A 279 -8.03 -9.06 6.58
CA SER A 279 -8.87 -10.25 6.50
C SER A 279 -9.96 -10.20 7.56
N SER A 280 -11.19 -10.15 7.10
CA SER A 280 -12.38 -10.00 7.95
C SER A 280 -13.43 -11.08 7.72
N ASP A 281 -13.36 -11.87 6.65
CA ASP A 281 -14.37 -12.86 6.27
C ASP A 281 -13.77 -14.19 5.81
N LEU A 282 -14.62 -15.03 5.25
CA LEU A 282 -14.51 -16.48 5.09
C LEU A 282 -13.30 -16.98 4.29
N PHE A 283 -12.70 -16.20 3.42
CA PHE A 283 -11.58 -16.73 2.60
C PHE A 283 -10.27 -15.98 2.77
N GLY A 284 -10.27 -14.81 3.41
CA GLY A 284 -9.05 -14.07 3.64
C GLY A 284 -8.35 -13.60 2.36
N CYS A 285 -7.04 -13.44 2.42
CA CYS A 285 -6.21 -13.09 1.28
C CYS A 285 -5.41 -14.32 0.84
N GLU A 286 -5.54 -14.73 -0.42
CA GLU A 286 -4.88 -15.92 -0.95
C GLU A 286 -4.39 -15.74 -2.40
N ARG A 287 -3.25 -16.33 -2.74
CA ARG A 287 -2.60 -16.29 -4.06
C ARG A 287 -2.36 -14.85 -4.51
N ILE A 288 -1.45 -14.21 -3.78
CA ILE A 288 -1.09 -12.80 -3.94
C ILE A 288 0.30 -12.70 -4.57
N ASP A 289 0.43 -11.95 -5.64
CA ASP A 289 1.72 -11.58 -6.24
C ASP A 289 1.88 -10.06 -6.25
N VAL A 290 2.87 -9.56 -5.50
CA VAL A 290 3.18 -8.13 -5.41
C VAL A 290 4.62 -7.91 -5.83
N HIS A 291 4.84 -7.04 -6.82
CA HIS A 291 6.21 -6.75 -7.23
C HIS A 291 6.40 -5.35 -7.80
N ASP A 292 7.66 -4.93 -7.84
CA ASP A 292 8.04 -3.67 -8.48
C ASP A 292 7.35 -2.44 -7.88
N MET A 293 7.10 -2.45 -6.57
CA MET A 293 6.46 -1.34 -5.86
C MET A 293 7.47 -0.30 -5.36
N LEU A 294 7.06 0.96 -5.37
CA LEU A 294 7.69 2.02 -4.59
C LEU A 294 6.70 2.51 -3.53
N ILE A 295 7.04 2.34 -2.26
CA ILE A 295 6.14 2.65 -1.16
C ILE A 295 6.77 3.66 -0.21
N GLN A 296 6.02 4.71 0.11
CA GLN A 296 6.28 5.68 1.18
C GLN A 296 5.03 5.78 2.06
N SER A 297 5.21 5.90 3.38
CA SER A 297 4.07 5.88 4.28
C SER A 297 4.36 6.62 5.59
N LEU A 298 3.35 7.28 6.14
CA LEU A 298 3.40 7.82 7.50
C LEU A 298 3.08 6.74 8.57
N ALA A 299 2.79 5.51 8.18
CA ALA A 299 2.63 4.36 9.05
C ALA A 299 3.52 3.21 8.56
N SER A 300 2.98 2.07 8.12
CA SER A 300 3.76 0.92 7.66
C SER A 300 3.82 0.82 6.13
N GLY A 301 4.91 0.27 5.59
CA GLY A 301 5.10 0.12 4.16
C GLY A 301 4.20 -0.96 3.57
N ILE A 302 4.52 -2.23 3.84
CA ILE A 302 3.68 -3.40 3.52
C ILE A 302 3.19 -3.99 4.83
N LYS A 303 1.88 -4.15 4.96
CA LYS A 303 1.26 -4.62 6.19
C LYS A 303 0.21 -5.69 5.92
N PHE A 304 0.12 -6.66 6.80
CA PHE A 304 -1.08 -7.47 7.00
C PHE A 304 -1.63 -7.15 8.39
N GLY A 305 -2.73 -6.46 8.43
CA GLY A 305 -3.31 -5.98 9.70
C GLY A 305 -4.01 -4.61 9.62
N THR A 306 -4.57 -4.11 10.73
CA THR A 306 -4.75 -4.88 11.99
C THR A 306 -5.98 -5.78 11.98
N ASP A 307 -6.89 -5.68 11.00
CA ASP A 307 -8.01 -6.60 10.86
C ASP A 307 -7.51 -7.92 10.30
N THR A 308 -7.38 -8.91 11.17
CA THR A 308 -6.72 -10.17 10.86
C THR A 308 -7.49 -11.35 11.45
N TYR A 309 -8.72 -11.53 10.93
CA TYR A 309 -9.60 -12.59 11.45
C TYR A 309 -9.40 -13.92 10.71
N TYR A 310 -9.12 -13.94 9.40
CA TYR A 310 -9.12 -15.18 8.63
C TYR A 310 -7.72 -15.61 8.16
N SER A 311 -7.20 -15.14 7.03
CA SER A 311 -5.90 -15.61 6.52
C SER A 311 -5.16 -14.64 5.59
N LEU A 312 -3.84 -14.82 5.52
CA LEU A 312 -3.00 -14.47 4.39
C LEU A 312 -2.18 -15.70 4.00
N LYS A 313 -2.37 -16.20 2.78
CA LYS A 313 -1.72 -17.43 2.31
C LYS A 313 -1.22 -17.31 0.89
N ASP A 314 -0.16 -18.06 0.59
CA ASP A 314 0.38 -18.15 -0.77
C ASP A 314 0.67 -16.77 -1.35
N ALA A 315 1.46 -15.97 -0.62
CA ALA A 315 1.73 -14.59 -0.97
C ALA A 315 3.22 -14.37 -1.26
N VAL A 316 3.51 -13.71 -2.39
CA VAL A 316 4.87 -13.35 -2.79
C VAL A 316 4.97 -11.84 -2.95
N PHE A 317 5.94 -11.26 -2.26
CA PHE A 317 6.30 -9.84 -2.35
C PHE A 317 7.75 -9.75 -2.81
N ARG A 318 8.02 -9.16 -3.96
CA ARG A 318 9.37 -9.14 -4.52
C ARG A 318 9.71 -7.86 -5.27
N ASP A 319 11.01 -7.56 -5.36
CA ASP A 319 11.52 -6.43 -6.15
C ASP A 319 10.92 -5.07 -5.76
N CYS A 320 10.62 -4.87 -4.47
CA CYS A 320 10.00 -3.64 -3.97
C CYS A 320 11.02 -2.71 -3.31
N THR A 321 10.74 -1.42 -3.39
CA THR A 321 11.46 -0.38 -2.65
C THR A 321 10.51 0.28 -1.66
N ILE A 322 10.86 0.25 -0.38
CA ILE A 322 10.14 0.88 0.71
C ILE A 322 11.04 1.98 1.28
N LYS A 323 10.58 3.23 1.29
CA LYS A 323 11.41 4.32 1.79
C LYS A 323 10.59 5.38 2.52
N ASN A 324 11.22 6.10 3.46
CA ASN A 324 10.57 7.14 4.25
C ASN A 324 9.28 6.63 4.91
N VAL A 325 9.40 5.54 5.65
CA VAL A 325 8.29 4.90 6.33
C VAL A 325 8.40 5.11 7.83
N ASN A 326 7.33 5.56 8.41
CA ASN A 326 7.34 5.97 9.79
C ASN A 326 7.38 4.85 10.80
N ARG A 327 6.77 3.73 10.53
CA ARG A 327 6.73 2.56 11.40
C ARG A 327 7.56 1.43 10.78
N CYS A 328 6.94 0.35 10.45
CA CYS A 328 7.63 -0.81 9.93
C CYS A 328 7.65 -0.85 8.41
N GLY A 329 8.76 -1.26 7.83
CA GLY A 329 8.85 -1.55 6.41
C GLY A 329 7.90 -2.67 6.03
N ILE A 330 7.96 -3.78 6.77
CA ILE A 330 7.06 -4.93 6.64
C ILE A 330 6.48 -5.25 8.02
N SER A 331 5.15 -5.42 8.11
CA SER A 331 4.44 -5.77 9.33
C SER A 331 3.44 -6.90 9.11
N LEU A 332 3.57 -8.00 9.85
CA LEU A 332 2.65 -9.13 9.85
C LEU A 332 2.02 -9.27 11.24
N GLU A 333 0.75 -8.90 11.36
CA GLU A 333 0.05 -8.78 12.63
C GLU A 333 -1.15 -9.73 12.69
N SER A 334 -0.96 -10.96 13.14
CA SER A 334 -2.08 -11.87 13.40
C SER A 334 -2.57 -11.71 14.84
N VAL A 335 -3.61 -10.93 15.05
CA VAL A 335 -4.10 -10.58 16.40
C VAL A 335 -5.59 -10.87 16.65
N ASP A 336 -6.32 -11.21 15.60
CA ASP A 336 -7.74 -11.54 15.67
C ASP A 336 -8.05 -13.02 15.36
N GLY A 337 -6.99 -13.82 15.17
CA GLY A 337 -7.11 -15.25 14.89
C GLY A 337 -6.75 -15.67 13.47
N ALA A 338 -6.09 -14.80 12.71
CA ALA A 338 -5.68 -15.11 11.35
C ALA A 338 -4.60 -16.21 11.29
N GLN A 339 -4.63 -16.94 10.18
CA GLN A 339 -3.59 -17.86 9.78
C GLN A 339 -2.76 -17.21 8.68
N ILE A 340 -1.48 -16.94 8.94
CA ILE A 340 -0.54 -16.45 7.94
C ILE A 340 0.39 -17.61 7.59
N SER A 341 0.48 -17.98 6.31
CA SER A 341 1.34 -19.10 5.91
C SER A 341 1.77 -19.03 4.44
N ASN A 342 2.94 -19.62 4.15
CA ASN A 342 3.53 -19.64 2.82
C ASN A 342 3.67 -18.23 2.24
N VAL A 343 4.47 -17.39 2.93
CA VAL A 343 4.68 -15.99 2.55
C VAL A 343 6.15 -15.74 2.26
N LEU A 344 6.46 -15.23 1.10
CA LEU A 344 7.81 -14.88 0.66
C LEU A 344 7.96 -13.37 0.45
N PHE A 345 8.94 -12.78 1.12
CA PHE A 345 9.46 -11.45 0.83
C PHE A 345 10.86 -11.59 0.22
N GLU A 346 11.04 -11.20 -1.02
CA GLU A 346 12.31 -11.39 -1.72
C GLU A 346 12.78 -10.11 -2.43
N ARG A 347 14.05 -9.76 -2.28
CA ARG A 347 14.65 -8.56 -2.91
C ARG A 347 13.88 -7.27 -2.58
N ILE A 348 13.64 -7.05 -1.30
CA ILE A 348 13.04 -5.81 -0.81
C ILE A 348 14.14 -4.87 -0.33
N ASN A 349 14.17 -3.67 -0.90
CA ASN A 349 15.08 -2.62 -0.50
C ASN A 349 14.37 -1.60 0.38
N MET A 350 14.89 -1.37 1.59
CA MET A 350 14.32 -0.44 2.56
C MET A 350 15.32 0.67 2.86
N VAL A 351 14.87 1.92 2.78
CA VAL A 351 15.71 3.10 3.07
C VAL A 351 14.91 4.06 3.95
N ASP A 352 15.49 4.47 5.07
CA ASP A 352 14.86 5.37 6.02
C ASP A 352 13.46 4.89 6.46
N VAL A 353 13.38 3.67 6.99
CA VAL A 353 12.17 3.13 7.62
C VAL A 353 12.38 2.97 9.13
N GLY A 354 11.32 3.00 9.90
CA GLY A 354 11.40 2.91 11.36
C GLY A 354 11.97 1.58 11.81
N ALA A 355 11.33 0.47 11.50
CA ALA A 355 11.84 -0.88 11.71
C ALA A 355 11.74 -1.69 10.41
N PRO A 356 12.72 -2.52 10.06
CA PRO A 356 12.65 -3.28 8.81
C PRO A 356 11.50 -4.28 8.80
N VAL A 357 11.37 -5.09 9.86
CA VAL A 357 10.35 -6.16 9.94
C VAL A 357 9.78 -6.25 11.35
N TYR A 358 8.46 -6.37 11.42
CA TYR A 358 7.71 -6.63 12.63
C TYR A 358 6.71 -7.76 12.40
N ILE A 359 6.76 -8.80 13.25
CA ILE A 359 5.86 -9.95 13.17
C ILE A 359 5.30 -10.22 14.56
N VAL A 360 3.98 -10.33 14.67
CA VAL A 360 3.33 -10.54 15.96
C VAL A 360 2.11 -11.44 15.86
N THR A 361 1.96 -12.33 16.85
CA THR A 361 0.67 -12.94 17.18
C THR A 361 0.10 -12.33 18.45
N GLY A 362 -1.22 -12.25 18.53
CA GLY A 362 -1.90 -11.65 19.68
C GLY A 362 -3.29 -12.23 19.91
N VAL A 363 -3.96 -11.70 20.94
CA VAL A 363 -5.28 -12.16 21.41
C VAL A 363 -6.31 -11.04 21.45
N ARG A 364 -6.20 -10.06 20.57
CA ARG A 364 -7.18 -8.96 20.50
C ARG A 364 -8.57 -9.48 20.18
N GLY A 365 -8.68 -10.44 19.26
CA GLY A 365 -9.86 -11.24 19.05
C GLY A 365 -11.08 -10.47 18.53
N ARG A 366 -10.90 -9.41 17.74
CA ARG A 366 -12.00 -8.76 17.02
C ARG A 366 -12.63 -9.74 16.06
N ARG A 367 -13.94 -9.66 15.89
CA ARG A 367 -14.71 -10.61 15.07
C ARG A 367 -15.66 -9.86 14.15
N PRO A 368 -15.94 -10.44 12.97
CA PRO A 368 -17.02 -9.98 12.12
C PRO A 368 -18.36 -10.04 12.88
N GLN A 369 -19.25 -9.13 12.58
CA GLN A 369 -20.57 -9.09 13.24
C GLN A 369 -21.34 -10.39 12.94
N GLY A 370 -21.94 -10.94 13.96
CA GLY A 370 -22.66 -12.24 13.84
C GLY A 370 -21.76 -13.47 13.94
N ASN A 371 -20.42 -13.31 13.99
CA ASN A 371 -19.52 -14.44 14.18
C ASN A 371 -19.06 -14.50 15.66
N SER A 372 -19.37 -15.61 16.32
CA SER A 372 -18.98 -15.88 17.71
C SER A 372 -17.72 -16.74 17.84
N ALA A 373 -17.22 -17.31 16.75
CA ALA A 373 -16.08 -18.21 16.78
C ALA A 373 -14.81 -17.47 17.20
N GLN A 374 -14.16 -17.95 18.25
CA GLN A 374 -12.82 -17.52 18.62
C GLN A 374 -11.80 -18.29 17.78
N ARG A 375 -10.90 -17.59 17.17
CA ARG A 375 -9.80 -18.17 16.40
C ARG A 375 -8.49 -17.91 17.12
N ILE A 376 -7.55 -18.81 16.90
CA ILE A 376 -6.18 -18.69 17.45
C ILE A 376 -5.30 -18.13 16.34
N SER A 377 -4.61 -17.04 16.64
CA SER A 377 -3.62 -16.44 15.74
C SER A 377 -2.44 -17.39 15.53
N HIS A 378 -2.01 -17.55 14.31
CA HIS A 378 -0.85 -18.36 13.95
C HIS A 378 -0.12 -17.78 12.76
N ILE A 379 1.20 -17.83 12.78
CA ILE A 379 2.08 -17.46 11.68
C ILE A 379 3.07 -18.60 11.46
N ASP A 380 3.12 -19.09 10.22
CA ASP A 380 3.95 -20.21 9.85
C ASP A 380 4.49 -20.05 8.42
N ASP A 381 5.70 -20.55 8.17
CA ASP A 381 6.33 -20.55 6.84
C ASP A 381 6.39 -19.16 6.20
N VAL A 382 7.21 -18.29 6.81
CA VAL A 382 7.48 -16.93 6.31
C VAL A 382 8.97 -16.77 6.01
N VAL A 383 9.29 -16.47 4.77
CA VAL A 383 10.66 -16.32 4.30
C VAL A 383 10.98 -14.89 3.91
N PHE A 384 12.03 -14.35 4.51
CA PHE A 384 12.62 -13.07 4.14
C PHE A 384 13.96 -13.32 3.45
N ARG A 385 14.03 -13.12 2.14
CA ARG A 385 15.22 -13.41 1.34
C ARG A 385 15.74 -12.16 0.64
N LYS A 386 17.04 -11.90 0.78
CA LYS A 386 17.71 -10.77 0.13
C LYS A 386 17.06 -9.42 0.49
N LEU A 387 16.71 -9.26 1.76
CA LEU A 387 16.32 -7.95 2.25
C LEU A 387 17.56 -7.07 2.41
N ARG A 388 17.41 -5.82 1.99
CA ARG A 388 18.39 -4.76 2.23
C ARG A 388 17.74 -3.63 3.00
N PHE A 389 18.29 -3.30 4.14
CA PHE A 389 17.86 -2.18 4.96
C PHE A 389 19.02 -1.22 5.19
N GLU A 390 18.81 0.04 4.89
CA GLU A 390 19.80 1.09 5.06
C GLU A 390 19.18 2.25 5.83
N LYS A 391 19.74 2.59 6.97
CA LYS A 391 19.37 3.70 7.85
C LYS A 391 17.90 3.70 8.29
N ALA A 392 17.69 3.59 9.57
CA ALA A 392 16.39 3.81 10.15
C ALA A 392 16.01 5.29 10.09
N TYR A 393 14.74 5.55 9.83
CA TYR A 393 14.21 6.91 9.89
C TYR A 393 14.11 7.36 11.36
N PRO A 394 14.70 8.51 11.74
CA PRO A 394 14.64 8.98 13.12
C PRO A 394 13.22 9.45 13.44
N PHE A 395 12.48 8.67 14.19
CA PHE A 395 11.07 8.90 14.44
C PHE A 395 10.78 9.75 15.67
N SER A 396 9.80 10.65 15.52
CA SER A 396 9.38 11.55 16.59
C SER A 396 8.57 10.90 17.72
N PHE A 397 8.02 9.71 17.54
CA PHE A 397 7.19 9.07 18.57
C PHE A 397 7.64 7.69 19.02
N SER A 398 8.66 7.11 18.44
CA SER A 398 9.28 5.93 19.01
C SER A 398 10.79 6.02 18.93
N ARG A 399 11.45 5.91 20.07
CA ARG A 399 12.92 5.85 20.15
C ARG A 399 13.47 4.47 19.78
N TRP A 400 12.59 3.48 19.67
CA TRP A 400 12.93 2.08 19.71
C TRP A 400 12.69 1.34 18.41
N ILE A 401 12.36 2.07 17.36
CA ILE A 401 12.01 1.46 16.08
C ILE A 401 13.24 1.42 15.19
N HIS A 402 13.98 0.34 15.20
CA HIS A 402 15.11 0.15 14.28
C HIS A 402 15.41 -1.30 14.01
N GLU A 403 15.02 -2.20 14.92
CA GLU A 403 15.37 -3.61 14.91
C GLU A 403 14.22 -4.45 14.36
N ILE A 404 14.52 -5.73 14.15
CA ILE A 404 13.51 -6.74 13.82
C ILE A 404 12.91 -7.28 15.11
N MET A 405 11.59 -7.33 15.21
CA MET A 405 10.88 -8.05 16.27
C MET A 405 9.96 -9.12 15.72
N VAL A 406 10.07 -10.34 16.29
CA VAL A 406 9.21 -11.48 15.98
C VAL A 406 8.68 -12.04 17.30
N ILE A 407 7.45 -11.67 17.64
CA ILE A 407 6.90 -11.88 18.98
C ILE A 407 5.63 -12.73 18.92
N GLY A 408 5.73 -13.99 19.31
CA GLY A 408 4.61 -14.86 19.59
C GLY A 408 3.89 -14.47 20.88
N GLN A 409 2.70 -15.00 21.10
CA GLN A 409 1.88 -14.68 22.27
C GLN A 409 2.20 -15.55 23.49
N SER A 410 2.44 -16.83 23.28
CA SER A 410 2.71 -17.83 24.33
C SER A 410 3.24 -19.12 23.71
N ASP A 411 3.60 -20.10 24.53
CA ASP A 411 3.97 -21.46 24.07
C ASP A 411 2.87 -22.16 23.26
N ALA A 412 1.61 -21.77 23.45
CA ALA A 412 0.47 -22.29 22.70
C ALA A 412 0.13 -21.46 21.45
N GLN A 413 0.72 -20.29 21.29
CA GLN A 413 0.53 -19.37 20.16
C GLN A 413 1.90 -18.85 19.71
N THR A 414 2.67 -19.72 19.14
CA THR A 414 4.01 -19.45 18.61
C THR A 414 3.94 -18.88 17.19
N ILE A 415 5.07 -18.36 16.76
CA ILE A 415 5.39 -18.08 15.36
C ILE A 415 6.38 -19.14 14.93
N ASP A 416 6.05 -19.87 13.86
CA ASP A 416 6.80 -21.05 13.44
C ASP A 416 7.42 -20.85 12.04
N HIS A 417 8.53 -21.52 11.76
CA HIS A 417 9.22 -21.57 10.46
C HIS A 417 9.44 -20.21 9.81
N VAL A 418 10.05 -19.27 10.54
CA VAL A 418 10.43 -17.97 9.96
C VAL A 418 11.91 -17.99 9.64
N SER A 419 12.28 -17.58 8.42
CA SER A 419 13.69 -17.47 8.03
C SER A 419 14.06 -16.11 7.47
N PHE A 420 15.31 -15.70 7.77
CA PHE A 420 16.00 -14.57 7.15
C PHE A 420 17.22 -15.11 6.39
N GLU A 421 17.25 -14.92 5.09
CA GLU A 421 18.24 -15.52 4.21
C GLU A 421 18.91 -14.44 3.31
N HIS A 422 20.24 -14.37 3.33
CA HIS A 422 21.03 -13.46 2.50
C HIS A 422 20.64 -11.98 2.70
N CYS A 423 20.53 -11.54 3.95
CA CYS A 423 20.06 -10.19 4.29
C CYS A 423 21.22 -9.25 4.64
N PHE A 424 21.03 -7.97 4.38
CA PHE A 424 21.95 -6.90 4.75
C PHE A 424 21.24 -5.79 5.49
N PHE A 425 21.72 -5.44 6.70
CA PHE A 425 21.14 -4.38 7.51
C PHE A 425 22.23 -3.38 7.94
N SER A 426 22.00 -2.10 7.63
CA SER A 426 22.76 -0.98 8.15
C SER A 426 21.93 -0.25 9.20
N LEU A 427 22.29 -0.38 10.45
CA LEU A 427 21.52 0.06 11.60
C LEU A 427 22.23 1.21 12.31
N PRO A 428 21.51 2.10 12.99
CA PRO A 428 22.13 3.23 13.69
C PRO A 428 22.96 2.77 14.92
N GLY A 429 22.57 1.70 15.61
CA GLY A 429 23.18 1.30 16.87
C GLY A 429 23.02 2.35 17.98
N GLY A 430 23.98 2.42 18.91
CA GLY A 430 24.07 3.46 19.93
C GLY A 430 23.26 3.21 21.20
N CYS A 431 22.68 2.03 21.38
CA CYS A 431 22.00 1.69 22.63
C CYS A 431 22.99 1.30 23.72
N ASN A 432 22.86 1.94 24.88
CA ASN A 432 23.70 1.71 26.06
C ASN A 432 22.99 0.92 27.18
N GLU A 433 21.78 0.44 26.91
CA GLU A 433 20.98 -0.33 27.84
C GLU A 433 20.89 -1.80 27.39
N LYS A 434 20.72 -2.73 28.32
CA LYS A 434 20.43 -4.13 28.03
C LYS A 434 18.99 -4.43 28.46
N PRO A 435 18.01 -4.28 27.55
CA PRO A 435 16.62 -4.54 27.87
C PRO A 435 16.38 -6.02 28.19
N GLY A 436 15.33 -6.27 28.94
CA GLY A 436 14.87 -7.62 29.26
C GLY A 436 13.89 -8.19 28.22
N TYR A 437 12.99 -9.02 28.71
CA TYR A 437 11.93 -9.64 27.90
C TYR A 437 11.04 -8.61 27.23
N PRO A 438 10.79 -8.73 25.92
CA PRO A 438 9.76 -7.92 25.27
C PRO A 438 8.38 -8.30 25.83
N ALA A 439 7.52 -7.30 26.05
CA ALA A 439 6.15 -7.53 26.45
C ALA A 439 5.37 -8.27 25.35
N VAL A 440 4.39 -9.09 25.71
CA VAL A 440 3.42 -9.65 24.75
C VAL A 440 2.23 -8.72 24.62
N ILE A 441 1.63 -8.68 23.42
CA ILE A 441 0.44 -7.84 23.17
C ILE A 441 -0.81 -8.65 23.55
N ASN A 442 -1.51 -8.20 24.58
CA ASN A 442 -2.77 -8.82 24.98
C ASN A 442 -3.93 -8.29 24.14
N GLN A 443 -4.75 -7.39 24.66
CA GLN A 443 -5.96 -6.88 23.96
C GLN A 443 -5.75 -5.51 23.28
N HIS A 444 -4.51 -5.03 23.22
CA HIS A 444 -4.19 -3.72 22.69
C HIS A 444 -4.03 -3.74 21.16
N TYR A 445 -3.92 -2.56 20.60
CA TYR A 445 -3.57 -2.38 19.20
C TYR A 445 -2.13 -2.86 18.98
N PRO A 446 -1.85 -3.71 17.98
CA PRO A 446 -0.54 -4.34 17.82
C PRO A 446 0.46 -3.38 17.17
N GLU A 447 1.09 -2.57 17.94
CA GLU A 447 2.18 -1.70 17.50
C GLU A 447 3.51 -2.14 18.11
N TYR A 448 4.58 -1.92 17.37
CA TYR A 448 5.94 -2.30 17.77
C TYR A 448 6.33 -1.77 19.16
N ASP A 449 5.99 -0.53 19.47
CA ASP A 449 6.32 0.15 20.73
C ASP A 449 5.62 -0.45 21.96
N GLN A 450 4.59 -1.27 21.79
CA GLN A 450 3.92 -1.97 22.87
C GLN A 450 4.80 -3.05 23.53
N HIS A 451 5.84 -3.50 22.82
CA HIS A 451 6.77 -4.50 23.33
C HIS A 451 7.88 -3.91 24.21
N GLY A 452 8.06 -2.60 24.19
CA GLY A 452 9.21 -1.93 24.80
C GLY A 452 10.44 -1.94 23.89
N MET A 453 11.60 -1.69 24.48
CA MET A 453 12.87 -1.67 23.76
C MET A 453 13.27 -3.09 23.31
N SER A 454 13.75 -3.21 22.08
CA SER A 454 14.34 -4.46 21.58
C SER A 454 15.55 -4.89 22.41
N ALA A 455 15.57 -6.14 22.83
CA ALA A 455 16.71 -6.70 23.58
C ALA A 455 17.92 -6.96 22.67
N GLY A 456 17.68 -7.32 21.41
CA GLY A 456 18.73 -7.48 20.40
C GLY A 456 18.97 -6.19 19.63
N SER A 457 20.20 -5.94 19.24
CA SER A 457 20.55 -4.78 18.42
C SER A 457 20.20 -4.96 16.95
N VAL A 458 19.86 -6.16 16.52
CA VAL A 458 19.42 -6.50 15.16
C VAL A 458 18.06 -7.18 15.19
N LEU A 459 17.91 -8.20 16.04
CA LEU A 459 16.76 -9.09 16.08
C LEU A 459 16.42 -9.52 17.50
N THR A 460 15.16 -9.39 17.86
CA THR A 460 14.60 -9.99 19.07
C THR A 460 13.45 -10.91 18.71
N THR A 461 13.47 -12.13 19.23
CA THR A 461 12.36 -13.06 19.11
C THR A 461 11.83 -13.48 20.46
N ARG A 462 10.54 -13.80 20.52
CA ARG A 462 9.92 -14.44 21.68
C ARG A 462 8.78 -15.36 21.25
N PHE A 463 8.67 -16.53 21.88
CA PHE A 463 7.70 -17.58 21.54
C PHE A 463 7.74 -17.95 20.05
N VAL A 464 8.94 -18.27 19.55
CA VAL A 464 9.16 -18.72 18.18
C VAL A 464 9.66 -20.16 18.16
N ARG A 465 9.37 -20.86 17.05
CA ARG A 465 9.90 -22.22 16.79
C ARG A 465 10.45 -22.30 15.37
N HIS A 466 11.49 -23.13 15.17
CA HIS A 466 12.12 -23.36 13.87
C HIS A 466 12.53 -22.04 13.19
N PHE A 467 13.10 -21.13 13.97
CA PHE A 467 13.55 -19.83 13.49
C PHE A 467 14.96 -19.92 12.92
N LYS A 468 15.17 -19.39 11.71
CA LYS A 468 16.45 -19.53 11.02
C LYS A 468 17.00 -18.20 10.52
N VAL A 469 18.28 -17.95 10.74
CA VAL A 469 19.04 -16.85 10.12
C VAL A 469 20.22 -17.43 9.37
N THR A 470 20.35 -17.10 8.08
CA THR A 470 21.44 -17.60 7.24
C THR A 470 21.99 -16.46 6.37
N ASP A 471 23.30 -16.27 6.39
CA ASP A 471 24.01 -15.23 5.62
C ASP A 471 23.42 -13.84 5.89
N LEU A 472 23.60 -13.38 7.11
CA LEU A 472 23.21 -12.05 7.58
C LEU A 472 24.43 -11.17 7.76
N SER A 473 24.49 -10.06 7.03
CA SER A 473 25.50 -9.02 7.20
C SER A 473 24.89 -7.79 7.87
N VAL A 474 25.53 -7.33 8.94
CA VAL A 474 25.08 -6.15 9.69
C VAL A 474 26.21 -5.16 9.85
N SER A 475 25.92 -3.88 9.66
CA SER A 475 26.81 -2.76 10.02
C SER A 475 26.11 -1.80 10.95
N PHE A 476 26.84 -1.21 11.89
CA PHE A 476 26.34 -0.18 12.78
C PHE A 476 27.05 1.16 12.56
N ASP A 477 26.31 2.27 12.65
CA ASP A 477 26.89 3.61 12.64
C ASP A 477 27.55 3.96 13.98
N GLN A 478 27.06 3.38 15.08
CA GLN A 478 27.56 3.57 16.44
C GLN A 478 27.60 2.23 17.17
N THR A 479 28.54 2.10 18.12
CA THR A 479 28.63 0.92 18.98
C THR A 479 27.32 0.72 19.74
N ASP A 480 26.82 -0.51 19.75
CA ASP A 480 25.63 -0.93 20.51
C ASP A 480 26.02 -1.95 21.56
N LEU A 481 25.54 -1.80 22.80
CA LEU A 481 25.88 -2.71 23.90
C LEU A 481 24.99 -3.94 23.99
N ARG A 482 23.94 -4.01 23.18
CA ARG A 482 23.04 -5.18 23.11
C ARG A 482 23.71 -6.30 22.31
N ASP A 483 23.35 -7.52 22.64
CA ASP A 483 23.70 -8.66 21.81
C ASP A 483 22.97 -8.53 20.45
N PRO A 484 23.57 -8.95 19.34
CA PRO A 484 22.95 -8.75 18.02
C PRO A 484 21.62 -9.45 17.85
N ILE A 485 21.57 -10.73 18.24
CA ILE A 485 20.38 -11.58 18.12
C ILE A 485 20.05 -12.14 19.50
N VAL A 486 18.81 -11.97 19.92
CA VAL A 486 18.35 -12.45 21.23
C VAL A 486 17.04 -13.23 21.07
N HIS A 487 17.03 -14.43 21.60
CA HIS A 487 15.88 -15.33 21.61
C HIS A 487 15.37 -15.54 23.04
N PHE A 488 14.06 -15.37 23.23
CA PHE A 488 13.36 -15.68 24.46
C PHE A 488 12.28 -16.72 24.22
N ASP A 489 12.12 -17.67 25.12
CA ASP A 489 11.07 -18.70 25.03
C ASP A 489 10.99 -19.33 23.62
N ALA A 490 12.15 -19.60 23.01
CA ALA A 490 12.29 -20.06 21.63
C ALA A 490 12.81 -21.51 21.57
N LEU A 491 12.38 -22.24 20.55
CA LEU A 491 12.81 -23.63 20.32
C LEU A 491 13.34 -23.78 18.88
N ASP A 492 14.38 -24.59 18.71
CA ASP A 492 14.96 -24.93 17.41
C ASP A 492 15.35 -23.68 16.59
N THR A 493 16.07 -22.76 17.22
CA THR A 493 16.65 -21.61 16.55
C THR A 493 18.01 -21.95 15.98
N SER A 494 18.35 -21.43 14.81
CA SER A 494 19.66 -21.64 14.20
C SER A 494 20.17 -20.39 13.47
N GLU A 495 21.46 -20.14 13.63
CA GLU A 495 22.14 -19.02 13.01
C GLU A 495 23.41 -19.52 12.31
N SER A 496 23.61 -19.15 11.05
CA SER A 496 24.82 -19.46 10.30
C SER A 496 25.23 -18.27 9.44
N ASP A 497 26.54 -18.10 9.28
CA ASP A 497 27.16 -17.08 8.43
C ASP A 497 26.68 -15.65 8.77
N VAL A 498 26.62 -15.33 10.08
CA VAL A 498 26.27 -14.02 10.60
C VAL A 498 27.53 -13.19 10.77
N SER A 499 27.65 -12.09 10.04
CA SER A 499 28.75 -11.13 10.12
C SER A 499 28.28 -9.79 10.65
N ILE A 500 28.96 -9.27 11.67
CA ILE A 500 28.62 -8.02 12.32
C ILE A 500 29.85 -7.12 12.33
N ASN A 501 29.76 -5.99 11.68
CA ASN A 501 30.79 -4.97 11.64
C ASN A 501 30.31 -3.76 12.45
N ALA A 502 30.99 -3.51 13.57
CA ALA A 502 30.74 -2.36 14.46
C ALA A 502 31.64 -1.17 14.10
#